data_c60b2f24316e9f70cab7e71ad993cecb
#
_entry.id   c60b2f24316e9f70cab7e71ad993cecb
#
_cell.length_a   1.000
_cell.length_b   1.000
_cell.length_c   1.000
_cell.angle_alpha   90.00
_cell.angle_beta   90.00
_cell.angle_gamma   90.00
#
_symmetry.space_group_name_H-M   'P 1'
#
loop_
_entity.id
_entity.type
_entity.pdbx_description
1 polymer ?
#
loop_
_entity_poly.entity_id
_entity_poly.type
_entity_poly.pdbx_seq_one_letter_code
_entity_poly.pdbx_strand_id
1 'polypeptide(L)' 'MNINGVSKEFNVSKDTLRYWERVGLLPEIKRNASGYRDYSERDLNWVYYIQV' A
#
# COMPACT_ATOMS: atom_id res chain seq x y z
N MET A 1 -4.84 -4.84 -5.89
CA MET A 1 -3.42 -4.75 -6.36
C MET A 1 -2.50 -5.21 -5.26
N ASN A 2 -1.48 -6.00 -5.55
CA ASN A 2 -0.54 -6.43 -4.53
C ASN A 2 0.56 -5.40 -4.30
N ILE A 3 1.39 -5.62 -3.27
CA ILE A 3 2.43 -4.65 -2.90
C ILE A 3 3.45 -4.44 -4.03
N ASN A 4 3.73 -5.48 -4.81
CA ASN A 4 4.65 -5.35 -5.94
C ASN A 4 4.09 -4.39 -6.99
N GLY A 5 2.81 -4.51 -7.30
CA GLY A 5 2.14 -3.64 -8.25
C GLY A 5 2.11 -2.20 -7.78
N VAL A 6 1.79 -1.98 -6.51
CA VAL A 6 1.75 -0.63 -5.95
C VAL A 6 3.15 -0.01 -5.95
N SER A 7 4.15 -0.76 -5.52
CA SER A 7 5.53 -0.31 -5.51
C SER A 7 5.97 0.14 -6.90
N LYS A 8 5.64 -0.63 -7.90
CA LYS A 8 6.03 -0.36 -9.28
C LYS A 8 5.30 0.86 -9.85
N GLU A 9 3.99 0.90 -9.65
CA GLU A 9 3.15 1.94 -10.23
C GLU A 9 3.42 3.30 -9.60
N PHE A 10 3.65 3.34 -8.30
CA PHE A 10 3.87 4.59 -7.57
C PHE A 10 5.33 4.92 -7.37
N ASN A 11 6.23 4.06 -7.82
CA ASN A 11 7.68 4.24 -7.69
C ASN A 11 8.08 4.42 -6.22
N VAL A 12 7.56 3.57 -5.36
CA VAL A 12 7.79 3.59 -3.91
C VAL A 12 8.27 2.20 -3.50
N SER A 13 9.28 2.13 -2.64
CA SER A 13 9.78 0.84 -2.20
C SER A 13 8.74 0.11 -1.34
N LYS A 14 8.80 -1.23 -1.36
CA LYS A 14 7.90 -2.06 -0.53
C LYS A 14 8.11 -1.75 0.96
N ASP A 15 9.35 -1.51 1.36
CA ASP A 15 9.66 -1.18 2.75
C ASP A 15 9.00 0.13 3.16
N THR A 16 8.98 1.13 2.28
CA THR A 16 8.32 2.40 2.55
C THR A 16 6.81 2.20 2.70
N LEU A 17 6.20 1.38 1.85
CA LEU A 17 4.77 1.08 1.95
C LEU A 17 4.44 0.39 3.27
N ARG A 18 5.25 -0.56 3.70
CA ARG A 18 5.07 -1.23 4.98
C ARG A 18 5.25 -0.27 6.15
N TYR A 19 6.21 0.64 6.04
CA TYR A 19 6.45 1.65 7.06
C TYR A 19 5.24 2.59 7.21
N TRP A 20 4.69 3.05 6.09
CA TRP A 20 3.53 3.94 6.11
C TRP A 20 2.33 3.25 6.77
N GLU A 21 2.14 1.98 6.52
CA GLU A 21 1.07 1.21 7.17
C GLU A 21 1.33 1.11 8.66
N ARG A 22 2.56 0.83 9.06
CA ARG A 22 2.92 0.64 10.46
C ARG A 22 2.73 1.90 11.29
N VAL A 23 3.08 3.05 10.75
CA VAL A 23 2.97 4.32 11.50
C VAL A 23 1.60 4.98 11.36
N GLY A 24 0.67 4.34 10.66
CA GLY A 24 -0.69 4.84 10.55
C GLY A 24 -0.94 5.86 9.46
N LEU A 25 0.00 6.08 8.55
CA LEU A 25 -0.22 6.95 7.39
C LEU A 25 -1.15 6.31 6.38
N LEU A 26 -1.11 4.98 6.28
CA LEU A 26 -2.06 4.21 5.48
C LEU A 26 -3.05 3.51 6.38
N PRO A 27 -4.30 3.31 5.93
CA PRO A 27 -5.25 2.50 6.70
C PRO A 27 -4.78 1.04 6.71
N GLU A 28 -5.42 0.24 7.56
CA GLU A 28 -5.13 -1.17 7.58
C GLU A 28 -5.43 -1.80 6.23
N ILE A 29 -4.43 -2.46 5.65
CA ILE A 29 -4.55 -3.08 4.35
C ILE A 29 -5.08 -4.49 4.53
N LYS A 30 -6.16 -4.81 3.83
CA LYS A 30 -6.74 -6.15 3.86
C LYS A 30 -5.81 -7.14 3.19
N ARG A 31 -5.88 -8.40 3.64
CA ARG A 31 -5.12 -9.49 3.04
C ARG A 31 -6.05 -10.38 2.25
N ASN A 32 -5.55 -10.93 1.15
CA ASN A 32 -6.33 -11.87 0.34
C ASN A 32 -6.31 -13.26 0.99
N ALA A 33 -6.95 -14.23 0.33
CA ALA A 33 -7.05 -15.60 0.85
C ALA A 33 -5.69 -16.26 1.06
N SER A 34 -4.66 -15.81 0.34
CA SER A 34 -3.29 -16.34 0.47
C SER A 34 -2.47 -15.60 1.52
N GLY A 35 -3.05 -14.63 2.21
CA GLY A 35 -2.36 -13.88 3.26
C GLY A 35 -1.52 -12.72 2.78
N TYR A 36 -1.58 -12.36 1.52
CA TYR A 36 -0.83 -11.24 0.96
C TYR A 36 -1.66 -9.96 1.01
N ARG A 37 -0.98 -8.83 1.16
CA ARG A 37 -1.64 -7.53 1.16
C ARG A 37 -2.33 -7.28 -0.17
N ASP A 38 -3.58 -6.84 -0.09
CA ASP A 38 -4.40 -6.56 -1.25
C ASP A 38 -4.86 -5.11 -1.18
N TYR A 39 -4.14 -4.23 -1.87
CA TYR A 39 -4.42 -2.80 -1.86
C TYR A 39 -5.68 -2.51 -2.68
N SER A 40 -6.67 -1.93 -2.01
CA SER A 40 -7.91 -1.52 -2.67
C SER A 40 -7.74 -0.16 -3.31
N GLU A 41 -8.73 0.26 -4.08
CA GLU A 41 -8.72 1.59 -4.68
C GLU A 41 -8.61 2.68 -3.64
N ARG A 42 -9.28 2.52 -2.49
CA ARG A 42 -9.16 3.45 -1.37
C ARG A 42 -7.72 3.56 -0.89
N ASP A 43 -7.04 2.43 -0.77
CA ASP A 43 -5.66 2.40 -0.31
C ASP A 43 -4.73 3.09 -1.31
N LEU A 44 -4.97 2.91 -2.60
CA LEU A 44 -4.19 3.56 -3.65
C LEU A 44 -4.36 5.08 -3.59
N ASN A 45 -5.56 5.56 -3.29
CA ASN A 45 -5.82 6.98 -3.12
C ASN A 45 -4.99 7.53 -1.95
N TRP A 46 -4.89 6.79 -0.85
CA TRP A 46 -4.07 7.20 0.29
C TRP A 46 -2.59 7.29 -0.10
N VAL A 47 -2.09 6.31 -0.85
CA VAL A 47 -0.70 6.34 -1.32
C VAL A 47 -0.47 7.59 -2.18
N TYR A 48 -1.40 7.90 -3.05
CA TYR A 48 -1.32 9.09 -3.89
C TYR A 48 -1.21 10.36 -3.04
N TYR A 49 -2.08 10.49 -2.04
CA TYR A 49 -2.06 11.66 -1.16
C TYR A 49 -0.75 11.81 -0.40
N ILE A 50 -0.19 10.72 0.06
CA ILE A 50 1.06 10.75 0.83
C ILE A 50 2.21 11.23 -0.05
N GLN A 51 2.22 10.86 -1.33
CA GLN A 51 3.29 11.22 -2.26
C GLN A 51 3.21 12.66 -2.76
N VAL A 52 2.05 13.25 -2.76
CA VAL A 52 1.85 14.63 -3.27
C VAL A 52 2.22 15.74 -2.23
#